data_8af18c0c8ad56ed169705951c0eb99c4
#
_entry.id   8af18c0c8ad56ed169705951c0eb99c4
#
_cell.length_a   1.000
_cell.length_b   1.000
_cell.length_c   1.000
_cell.angle_alpha   90.00
_cell.angle_beta   90.00
_cell.angle_gamma   90.00
#
_symmetry.space_group_name_H-M   'P 1'
#
loop_
_entity.id
_entity.type
_entity.pdbx_description
1 polymer ?
#
loop_
_entity_poly.entity_id
_entity_poly.type
_entity_poly.pdbx_seq_one_letter_code
_entity_poly.pdbx_strand_id
1 'polypeptide(L)'
;MSRIRPESRTFIERLVGFDTTSARSNLALIDFAQDYLESQGARCRRSTSTDGAKANLFASLGPDRPGGVVLSGHSDVVPVEGQPWVSDPFQVLERDGKLYGRGTADMKSFLAVALALVPEFQAQPLRKPLHIAMSYDEE
;
A
#
# COMPACT_ATOMS: atom_id res chain seq x y z
N MET A 1 8.63 21.13 10.52
CA MET A 1 9.42 19.97 10.05
C MET A 1 8.52 18.73 10.12
N SER A 2 8.36 18.02 9.02
CA SER A 2 7.52 16.81 8.99
C SER A 2 8.08 15.76 9.96
N ARG A 3 7.20 15.12 10.75
CA ARG A 3 7.58 14.00 11.63
C ARG A 3 7.59 12.65 10.86
N ILE A 4 7.23 12.69 9.58
CA ILE A 4 7.15 11.50 8.74
C ILE A 4 8.52 11.25 8.13
N ARG A 5 8.97 9.99 8.18
CA ARG A 5 10.22 9.57 7.55
C ARG A 5 10.15 9.83 6.04
N PRO A 6 11.24 10.30 5.40
CA PRO A 6 11.24 10.59 3.97
C PRO A 6 10.83 9.40 3.10
N GLU A 7 11.29 8.19 3.45
CA GLU A 7 10.96 6.96 2.74
C GLU A 7 9.46 6.66 2.81
N SER A 8 8.88 6.75 4.01
CA SER A 8 7.43 6.56 4.20
C SER A 8 6.64 7.62 3.42
N ARG A 9 7.11 8.87 3.43
CA ARG A 9 6.50 9.96 2.67
C ARG A 9 6.43 9.66 1.19
N THR A 10 7.55 9.22 0.61
CA THR A 10 7.64 8.87 -0.81
C THR A 10 6.64 7.78 -1.18
N PHE A 11 6.54 6.72 -0.37
CA PHE A 11 5.55 5.65 -0.63
C PHE A 11 4.11 6.12 -0.46
N ILE A 12 3.82 6.99 0.55
CA ILE A 12 2.47 7.56 0.73
C ILE A 12 2.07 8.36 -0.51
N GLU A 13 2.93 9.26 -0.97
CA GLU A 13 2.69 10.07 -2.17
C GLU A 13 2.46 9.19 -3.40
N ARG A 14 3.26 8.12 -3.54
CA ARG A 14 3.14 7.20 -4.65
C ARG A 14 1.83 6.41 -4.63
N LEU A 15 1.46 5.82 -3.49
CA LEU A 15 0.24 5.02 -3.40
C LEU A 15 -1.03 5.87 -3.49
N VAL A 16 -1.04 7.05 -2.87
CA VAL A 16 -2.17 7.99 -2.99
C VAL A 16 -2.34 8.47 -4.44
N GLY A 17 -1.25 8.64 -5.17
CA GLY A 17 -1.26 9.04 -6.58
C GLY A 17 -1.95 8.07 -7.54
N PHE A 18 -2.15 6.82 -7.15
CA PHE A 18 -2.98 5.88 -7.92
C PHE A 18 -4.47 6.10 -7.56
N ASP A 19 -5.29 6.44 -8.54
CA ASP A 19 -6.75 6.45 -8.35
C ASP A 19 -7.27 5.01 -8.35
N THR A 20 -7.37 4.45 -7.16
CA THR A 20 -7.92 3.11 -6.92
C THR A 20 -9.30 3.17 -6.28
N THR A 21 -10.12 4.14 -6.68
CA THR A 21 -11.55 4.15 -6.34
C THR A 21 -12.16 2.78 -6.63
N SER A 22 -12.98 2.25 -5.71
CA SER A 22 -13.43 0.84 -5.76
C SER A 22 -14.08 0.43 -7.09
N ALA A 23 -14.69 1.38 -7.82
CA ALA A 23 -15.24 1.14 -9.15
C ALA A 23 -14.16 1.02 -10.26
N ARG A 24 -12.89 1.28 -9.95
CA ARG A 24 -11.78 1.28 -10.92
C ARG A 24 -10.79 0.15 -10.65
N SER A 25 -9.89 -0.07 -11.61
CA SER A 25 -8.78 -1.01 -11.47
C SER A 25 -7.79 -0.55 -10.40
N ASN A 26 -7.26 -1.51 -9.63
CA ASN A 26 -6.13 -1.28 -8.72
C ASN A 26 -4.81 -1.83 -9.26
N LEU A 27 -4.79 -2.35 -10.49
CA LEU A 27 -3.63 -3.10 -11.01
C LEU A 27 -2.35 -2.27 -11.03
N ALA A 28 -2.41 -0.98 -11.38
CA ALA A 28 -1.21 -0.13 -11.41
C ALA A 28 -0.55 0.00 -10.02
N LEU A 29 -1.36 0.10 -8.95
CA LEU A 29 -0.85 0.09 -7.58
C LEU A 29 -0.26 -1.27 -7.21
N ILE A 30 -0.96 -2.34 -7.57
CA ILE A 30 -0.52 -3.72 -7.28
C ILE A 30 0.77 -4.05 -8.04
N ASP A 31 0.89 -3.66 -9.32
CA ASP A 31 2.11 -3.82 -10.11
C ASP A 31 3.30 -3.12 -9.44
N PHE A 32 3.11 -1.85 -9.08
CA PHE A 32 4.14 -1.09 -8.36
C PHE A 32 4.57 -1.76 -7.04
N ALA A 33 3.60 -2.19 -6.24
CA ALA A 33 3.88 -2.81 -4.95
C ALA A 33 4.59 -4.16 -5.12
N GLN A 34 4.16 -4.98 -6.09
CA GLN A 34 4.77 -6.27 -6.38
C GLN A 34 6.21 -6.11 -6.86
N ASP A 35 6.44 -5.25 -7.86
CA ASP A 35 7.79 -5.01 -8.40
C ASP A 35 8.76 -4.59 -7.30
N TYR A 36 8.31 -3.68 -6.42
CA TYR A 36 9.11 -3.27 -5.28
C TYR A 36 9.39 -4.42 -4.32
N LEU A 37 8.35 -5.16 -3.90
CA LEU A 37 8.48 -6.26 -2.94
C LEU A 37 9.36 -7.40 -3.49
N GLU A 38 9.23 -7.73 -4.77
CA GLU A 38 10.08 -8.72 -5.43
C GLU A 38 11.54 -8.25 -5.49
N SER A 39 11.78 -6.95 -5.73
CA SER A 39 13.13 -6.36 -5.66
C SER A 39 13.76 -6.48 -4.27
N GLN A 40 12.94 -6.56 -3.24
CA GLN A 40 13.37 -6.79 -1.85
C GLN A 40 13.46 -8.28 -1.48
N GLY A 41 13.26 -9.18 -2.43
CA GLY A 41 13.33 -10.62 -2.23
C GLY A 41 12.05 -11.28 -1.73
N ALA A 42 10.91 -10.59 -1.77
CA ALA A 42 9.63 -11.18 -1.41
C ALA A 42 9.16 -12.21 -2.45
N ARG A 43 8.48 -13.23 -1.97
CA ARG A 43 7.72 -14.17 -2.80
C ARG A 43 6.29 -13.67 -2.89
N CYS A 44 5.86 -13.28 -4.09
CA CYS A 44 4.56 -12.69 -4.32
C CYS A 44 3.57 -13.68 -4.95
N ARG A 45 2.30 -13.59 -4.54
CA ARG A 45 1.16 -14.29 -5.16
C ARG A 45 0.05 -13.28 -5.39
N ARG A 46 -0.64 -13.40 -6.52
CA ARG A 46 -1.84 -12.62 -6.83
C ARG A 46 -3.08 -13.51 -6.89
N SER A 47 -4.22 -12.95 -6.53
CA SER A 47 -5.53 -13.43 -6.95
C SER A 47 -6.26 -12.30 -7.65
N THR A 48 -6.69 -12.54 -8.88
CA THR A 48 -7.35 -11.55 -9.73
C THR A 48 -8.86 -11.69 -9.66
N SER A 49 -9.58 -10.57 -9.82
CA SER A 49 -11.02 -10.57 -10.02
C SER A 49 -11.41 -11.33 -11.29
N THR A 50 -12.68 -11.76 -11.38
CA THR A 50 -13.18 -12.54 -12.51
C THR A 50 -13.02 -11.85 -13.87
N ASP A 51 -13.13 -10.52 -13.90
CA ASP A 51 -12.95 -9.70 -15.09
C ASP A 51 -11.48 -9.31 -15.34
N GLY A 52 -10.56 -9.70 -14.43
CA GLY A 52 -9.15 -9.38 -14.52
C GLY A 52 -8.79 -7.92 -14.22
N ALA A 53 -9.74 -7.08 -13.83
CA ALA A 53 -9.52 -5.64 -13.64
C ALA A 53 -8.90 -5.29 -12.29
N LYS A 54 -8.95 -6.20 -11.32
CA LYS A 54 -8.44 -6.00 -9.96
C LYS A 54 -7.64 -7.20 -9.48
N ALA A 55 -6.73 -6.98 -8.53
CA ALA A 55 -5.96 -8.05 -7.91
C ALA A 55 -5.75 -7.80 -6.42
N ASN A 56 -5.73 -8.89 -5.66
CA ASN A 56 -5.11 -8.95 -4.34
C ASN A 56 -3.64 -9.31 -4.51
N LEU A 57 -2.81 -8.87 -3.61
CA LEU A 57 -1.40 -9.22 -3.52
C LEU A 57 -1.09 -9.80 -2.14
N PHE A 58 -0.41 -10.93 -2.13
CA PHE A 58 0.13 -11.52 -0.90
C PHE A 58 1.63 -11.74 -1.09
N ALA A 59 2.43 -10.99 -0.34
CA ALA A 59 3.88 -11.02 -0.40
C ALA A 59 4.45 -11.59 0.90
N SER A 60 5.45 -12.46 0.78
CA SER A 60 6.09 -13.13 1.92
C SER A 60 7.59 -12.85 1.93
N LEU A 61 8.08 -12.35 3.04
CA LEU A 61 9.49 -12.09 3.35
C LEU A 61 9.98 -13.08 4.42
N GLY A 62 11.24 -13.45 4.35
CA GLY A 62 11.85 -14.37 5.32
C GLY A 62 11.63 -15.85 5.00
N PRO A 63 11.74 -16.73 6.00
CA PRO A 63 11.75 -18.18 5.80
C PRO A 63 10.36 -18.70 5.39
N ASP A 64 10.35 -19.75 4.58
CA ASP A 64 9.12 -20.46 4.19
C ASP A 64 8.77 -21.48 5.29
N ARG A 65 8.06 -21.04 6.31
CA ARG A 65 7.59 -21.84 7.44
C ARG A 65 6.29 -21.28 8.02
N PRO A 66 5.52 -22.08 8.76
CA PRO A 66 4.29 -21.64 9.41
C PRO A 66 4.50 -20.53 10.45
N GLY A 67 3.46 -19.73 10.64
CA GLY A 67 3.42 -18.64 11.61
C GLY A 67 3.93 -17.32 11.03
N GLY A 68 4.27 -16.38 11.91
CA GLY A 68 4.71 -15.06 11.52
C GLY A 68 3.64 -13.97 11.71
N VAL A 69 3.80 -12.87 11.00
CA VAL A 69 2.91 -11.69 11.08
C VAL A 69 2.43 -11.33 9.68
N VAL A 70 1.17 -10.96 9.56
CA VAL A 70 0.59 -10.40 8.35
C VAL A 70 0.25 -8.94 8.58
N LEU A 71 0.82 -8.05 7.78
CA LEU A 71 0.39 -6.66 7.67
C LEU A 71 -0.62 -6.59 6.53
N SER A 72 -1.90 -6.48 6.89
CA SER A 72 -3.01 -6.55 5.93
C SER A 72 -3.72 -5.21 5.81
N GLY A 73 -3.98 -4.78 4.58
CA GLY A 73 -4.75 -3.58 4.29
C GLY A 73 -5.37 -3.61 2.90
N HIS A 74 -6.37 -2.75 2.69
CA HIS A 74 -7.01 -2.61 1.39
C HIS A 74 -6.36 -1.52 0.54
N SER A 75 -6.39 -1.70 -0.76
CA SER A 75 -5.79 -0.79 -1.75
C SER A 75 -6.80 0.16 -2.38
N ASP A 76 -8.08 -0.14 -2.26
CA ASP A 76 -9.16 0.68 -2.79
C ASP A 76 -9.53 1.84 -1.86
N VAL A 77 -10.24 2.80 -2.40
CA VAL A 77 -10.70 4.01 -1.71
C VAL A 77 -12.10 4.36 -2.18
N VAL A 78 -12.86 5.02 -1.30
CA VAL A 78 -14.19 5.55 -1.66
C VAL A 78 -14.09 6.68 -2.68
N PRO A 79 -15.15 6.92 -3.47
CA PRO A 79 -15.21 8.00 -4.45
C PRO A 79 -14.96 9.37 -3.84
N VAL A 80 -14.45 10.30 -4.65
CA VAL A 80 -14.20 11.71 -4.26
C VAL A 80 -15.26 12.66 -4.79
N GLU A 81 -16.08 12.20 -5.74
CA GLU A 81 -17.13 12.98 -6.38
C GLU A 81 -18.15 13.45 -5.34
N GLY A 82 -18.58 14.72 -5.48
CA GLY A 82 -19.55 15.33 -4.55
C GLY A 82 -18.99 15.76 -3.22
N GLN A 83 -17.68 15.59 -2.97
CA GLN A 83 -17.02 16.05 -1.75
C GLN A 83 -16.33 17.41 -1.98
N PRO A 84 -16.30 18.30 -0.96
CA PRO A 84 -15.72 19.63 -1.10
C PRO A 84 -14.20 19.63 -0.96
N TRP A 85 -13.50 18.92 -1.85
CA TRP A 85 -12.04 18.93 -1.88
C TRP A 85 -11.50 20.30 -2.26
N VAL A 86 -10.52 20.80 -1.50
CA VAL A 86 -9.82 22.07 -1.77
C VAL A 86 -8.45 21.87 -2.41
N SER A 87 -8.06 20.62 -2.62
CA SER A 87 -6.84 20.19 -3.30
C SER A 87 -7.13 18.94 -4.11
N ASP A 88 -6.22 18.55 -5.01
CA ASP A 88 -6.35 17.27 -5.73
C ASP A 88 -6.35 16.10 -4.72
N PRO A 89 -7.42 15.27 -4.67
CA PRO A 89 -7.51 14.16 -3.72
C PRO A 89 -6.43 13.09 -3.91
N PHE A 90 -5.87 12.97 -5.12
CA PHE A 90 -4.84 11.98 -5.46
C PHE A 90 -3.42 12.58 -5.50
N GLN A 91 -3.27 13.80 -4.99
CA GLN A 91 -1.97 14.44 -4.76
C GLN A 91 -1.84 14.82 -3.30
N VAL A 92 -0.89 14.18 -2.59
CA VAL A 92 -0.70 14.45 -1.17
C VAL A 92 -0.30 15.89 -0.92
N LEU A 93 -1.11 16.58 -0.12
CA LEU A 93 -0.82 17.92 0.40
C LEU A 93 -0.39 17.82 1.86
N GLU A 94 0.75 18.40 2.22
CA GLU A 94 1.11 18.61 3.63
C GLU A 94 0.75 20.01 4.08
N ARG A 95 -0.02 20.11 5.14
CA ARG A 95 -0.37 21.38 5.78
C ARG A 95 -0.55 21.17 7.28
N ASP A 96 0.02 22.05 8.09
CA ASP A 96 -0.07 22.04 9.55
C ASP A 96 0.36 20.69 10.17
N GLY A 97 1.39 20.06 9.60
CA GLY A 97 1.94 18.79 10.06
C GLY A 97 1.04 17.57 9.79
N LYS A 98 0.04 17.70 8.91
CA LYS A 98 -0.88 16.65 8.50
C LYS A 98 -0.78 16.43 6.99
N LEU A 99 -1.02 15.18 6.56
CA LEU A 99 -1.14 14.81 5.15
C LEU A 99 -2.63 14.73 4.75
N TYR A 100 -2.96 15.41 3.66
CA TYR A 100 -4.28 15.41 3.06
C TYR A 100 -4.24 14.71 1.70
N GLY A 101 -5.19 13.84 1.46
CA GLY A 101 -5.37 13.10 0.22
C GLY A 101 -6.32 11.91 0.43
N ARG A 102 -6.96 11.42 -0.62
CA ARG A 102 -7.84 10.26 -0.54
C ARG A 102 -6.98 9.00 -0.26
N GLY A 103 -7.27 8.32 0.84
CA GLY A 103 -6.53 7.15 1.29
C GLY A 103 -5.34 7.46 2.22
N THR A 104 -5.07 8.73 2.57
CA THR A 104 -4.02 9.05 3.57
C THR A 104 -4.37 8.52 4.96
N ALA A 105 -5.63 8.44 5.32
CA ALA A 105 -6.10 7.86 6.57
C ALA A 105 -6.59 6.42 6.40
N ASP A 106 -7.36 6.16 5.35
CA ASP A 106 -8.03 4.88 5.09
C ASP A 106 -7.77 4.43 3.65
N MET A 107 -6.83 3.48 3.41
CA MET A 107 -5.77 3.17 4.38
C MET A 107 -4.41 3.03 3.67
N LYS A 108 -4.21 3.74 2.53
CA LYS A 108 -2.97 3.64 1.74
C LYS A 108 -1.70 4.01 2.51
N SER A 109 -1.80 4.93 3.51
CA SER A 109 -0.63 5.25 4.33
C SER A 109 -0.14 4.07 5.15
N PHE A 110 -1.04 3.20 5.63
CA PHE A 110 -0.63 1.96 6.30
C PHE A 110 0.19 1.07 5.37
N LEU A 111 -0.31 0.83 4.16
CA LEU A 111 0.40 0.02 3.16
C LEU A 111 1.73 0.67 2.77
N ALA A 112 1.75 1.98 2.57
CA ALA A 112 2.94 2.74 2.21
C ALA A 112 4.03 2.64 3.30
N VAL A 113 3.66 2.76 4.57
CA VAL A 113 4.59 2.62 5.70
C VAL A 113 5.11 1.18 5.79
N ALA A 114 4.24 0.18 5.58
CA ALA A 114 4.66 -1.22 5.54
C ALA A 114 5.71 -1.46 4.45
N LEU A 115 5.49 -0.93 3.23
CA LEU A 115 6.47 -1.02 2.14
C LEU A 115 7.78 -0.31 2.49
N ALA A 116 7.71 0.91 3.00
CA ALA A 116 8.89 1.70 3.34
C ALA A 116 9.78 1.03 4.40
N LEU A 117 9.18 0.25 5.31
CA LEU A 117 9.90 -0.43 6.39
C LEU A 117 10.45 -1.81 6.01
N VAL A 118 10.19 -2.31 4.81
CA VAL A 118 10.69 -3.62 4.38
C VAL A 118 12.20 -3.79 4.57
N PRO A 119 13.06 -2.83 4.19
CA PRO A 119 14.50 -2.97 4.43
C PRO A 119 14.86 -3.08 5.93
N GLU A 120 14.12 -2.38 6.81
CA GLU A 120 14.36 -2.46 8.26
C GLU A 120 13.90 -3.80 8.83
N PHE A 121 12.77 -4.34 8.37
CA PHE A 121 12.33 -5.68 8.77
C PHE A 121 13.34 -6.76 8.40
N GLN A 122 14.10 -6.55 7.32
CA GLN A 122 15.10 -7.47 6.81
C GLN A 122 16.54 -7.18 7.30
N ALA A 123 16.74 -6.10 8.08
CA ALA A 123 18.06 -5.73 8.62
C ALA A 123 18.66 -6.84 9.51
N GLN A 124 17.82 -7.70 10.07
CA GLN A 124 18.20 -8.93 10.77
C GLN A 124 17.48 -10.13 10.11
N PRO A 125 18.08 -11.33 10.13
CA PRO A 125 17.42 -12.52 9.62
C PRO A 125 16.09 -12.78 10.33
N LEU A 126 15.01 -12.84 9.57
CA LEU A 126 13.67 -13.13 10.10
C LEU A 126 13.61 -14.59 10.56
N ARG A 127 13.18 -14.82 11.80
CA ARG A 127 12.96 -16.16 12.34
C ARG A 127 11.66 -16.79 11.86
N LYS A 128 10.68 -15.97 11.54
CA LYS A 128 9.38 -16.34 11.00
C LYS A 128 9.04 -15.40 9.83
N PRO A 129 8.16 -15.79 8.92
CA PRO A 129 7.83 -14.93 7.80
C PRO A 129 7.08 -13.66 8.23
N LEU A 130 7.34 -12.59 7.52
CA LEU A 130 6.53 -11.39 7.49
C LEU A 130 5.78 -11.35 6.17
N HIS A 131 4.46 -11.20 6.24
CA HIS A 131 3.62 -11.11 5.07
C HIS A 131 3.02 -9.71 4.95
N ILE A 132 2.89 -9.23 3.73
CA ILE A 132 2.13 -8.02 3.38
C ILE A 132 0.99 -8.45 2.47
N ALA A 133 -0.23 -8.19 2.88
CA ALA A 133 -1.44 -8.50 2.13
C ALA A 133 -2.17 -7.22 1.73
N MET A 134 -2.46 -7.09 0.44
CA MET A 134 -3.21 -5.97 -0.13
C MET A 134 -4.46 -6.51 -0.80
N SER A 135 -5.63 -6.02 -0.41
CA SER A 135 -6.91 -6.42 -0.97
C SER A 135 -7.57 -5.31 -1.78
N TYR A 136 -8.58 -5.67 -2.58
CA TYR A 136 -9.48 -4.77 -3.27
C TYR A 136 -10.92 -4.94 -2.75
N ASP A 137 -11.79 -3.96 -3.04
CA ASP A 137 -13.22 -3.96 -2.70
C ASP A 137 -13.53 -4.18 -1.21
N GLU A 138 -12.78 -3.49 -0.34
CA GLU A 138 -13.09 -3.43 1.08
C GLU A 138 -14.15 -2.35 1.36
N GLU A 139 -14.08 -1.22 0.66
CA GLU A 139 -14.96 -0.04 0.80
C GLU A 139 -16.41 -0.27 0.34
#